data_945cab853964220f73d6d122d4ccd38e
#
_entry.id   945cab853964220f73d6d122d4ccd38e
#
_cell.length_a   1.000
_cell.length_b   1.000
_cell.length_c   1.000
_cell.angle_alpha   90.00
_cell.angle_beta   90.00
_cell.angle_gamma   90.00
#
_symmetry.space_group_name_H-M   'P 1'
#
loop_
_entity.id
_entity.type
_entity.pdbx_description
1 polymer ?
#
loop_
_entity_poly.entity_id
_entity_poly.type
_entity_poly.pdbx_seq_one_letter_code
_entity_poly.pdbx_strand_id
1 'polypeptide(L)'
;MSVTGIPVSLVKKLWGKQVWAEAQEDLFWKNFITKEEPEKMDKDTGAGVIVRKDDLKKEKGDTITMQLVAKLSGEGKTGDNTLEGYEEEMNFWPFSVTVDQIRHAVRIKGRMEEQKAAFNMRAAAKMALKTWLVEKVDKSIFTALCSSPSTNRVLLAADSIGATTSNSKLTAAIIGKAKRKAMLASPKFRPLIIKGKPYYLMVAHPYAMRDLKTDDTINYALRDAWWRGADNPIFTGAEIVYDGVVIYEHPWVTKTTEGNSSANTLYNLFLGAHAGVWGVASEPNWEEDDFDYKNSHGFSIGQIQGVEKAVFNDEDHATLAVITGGADD
;
A
#
# COMPACT_ATOMS: atom_id res chain seq x y z
N MET A 1 4.16 -38.85 -39.14
CA MET A 1 4.69 -38.69 -37.78
C MET A 1 3.94 -37.52 -37.14
N SER A 2 3.10 -37.81 -36.14
CA SER A 2 2.40 -36.76 -35.42
C SER A 2 3.35 -36.18 -34.39
N VAL A 3 3.74 -34.93 -34.55
CA VAL A 3 4.54 -34.21 -33.59
C VAL A 3 3.60 -33.75 -32.46
N THR A 4 3.78 -34.28 -31.27
CA THR A 4 3.00 -33.86 -30.08
C THR A 4 3.49 -32.49 -29.65
N GLY A 5 2.80 -31.44 -30.11
CA GLY A 5 3.08 -30.09 -29.66
C GLY A 5 2.42 -29.81 -28.28
N ILE A 6 3.15 -29.23 -27.34
CA ILE A 6 2.57 -28.76 -26.09
C ILE A 6 1.57 -27.65 -26.44
N PRO A 7 0.32 -27.70 -25.94
CA PRO A 7 -0.65 -26.64 -26.21
C PRO A 7 -0.12 -25.27 -25.80
N VAL A 8 -0.17 -24.29 -26.68
CA VAL A 8 0.34 -22.92 -26.48
C VAL A 8 -0.23 -22.26 -25.20
N SER A 9 -1.47 -22.62 -24.84
CA SER A 9 -2.11 -22.16 -23.61
C SER A 9 -1.40 -22.61 -22.33
N LEU A 10 -0.76 -23.77 -22.32
CA LEU A 10 -0.05 -24.29 -21.15
C LEU A 10 1.30 -23.56 -20.96
N VAL A 11 1.98 -23.26 -22.05
CA VAL A 11 3.24 -22.50 -22.05
C VAL A 11 2.99 -21.05 -21.61
N LYS A 12 1.92 -20.43 -22.12
CA LYS A 12 1.51 -19.06 -21.76
C LYS A 12 1.22 -18.93 -20.25
N LYS A 13 0.51 -19.91 -19.65
CA LYS A 13 0.19 -19.92 -18.21
C LYS A 13 1.44 -20.02 -17.32
N LEU A 14 2.42 -20.83 -17.71
CA LEU A 14 3.69 -20.98 -16.98
C LEU A 14 4.49 -19.66 -16.98
N TRP A 15 4.54 -18.99 -18.12
CA TRP A 15 5.24 -17.70 -18.25
C TRP A 15 4.58 -16.59 -17.41
N GLY A 16 3.27 -16.53 -17.38
CA GLY A 16 2.54 -15.59 -16.55
C GLY A 16 2.87 -15.74 -15.05
N LYS A 17 2.93 -16.96 -14.55
CA LYS A 17 3.32 -17.23 -13.16
C LYS A 17 4.75 -16.77 -12.84
N GLN A 18 5.69 -16.99 -13.72
CA GLN A 18 7.07 -16.53 -13.52
C GLN A 18 7.16 -15.02 -13.46
N VAL A 19 6.52 -14.30 -14.39
CA VAL A 19 6.53 -12.83 -14.39
C VAL A 19 5.95 -12.27 -13.10
N TRP A 20 4.85 -12.83 -12.62
CA TRP A 20 4.23 -12.39 -11.38
C TRP A 20 5.11 -12.64 -10.14
N ALA A 21 5.72 -13.81 -10.01
CA ALA A 21 6.61 -14.10 -8.88
C ALA A 21 7.79 -13.13 -8.83
N GLU A 22 8.43 -12.88 -9.97
CA GLU A 22 9.53 -11.90 -10.07
C GLU A 22 9.04 -10.47 -9.74
N ALA A 23 7.85 -10.09 -10.20
CA ALA A 23 7.27 -8.78 -9.91
C ALA A 23 6.98 -8.58 -8.41
N GLN A 24 6.47 -9.61 -7.73
CA GLN A 24 6.22 -9.53 -6.29
C GLN A 24 7.48 -9.29 -5.46
N GLU A 25 8.63 -9.77 -5.92
CA GLU A 25 9.89 -9.57 -5.21
C GLU A 25 10.34 -8.10 -5.18
N ASP A 26 9.96 -7.33 -6.18
CA ASP A 26 10.38 -5.93 -6.35
C ASP A 26 9.35 -4.93 -5.78
N LEU A 27 8.18 -5.38 -5.28
CA LEU A 27 7.16 -4.50 -4.71
C LEU A 27 7.59 -3.90 -3.37
N PHE A 28 7.51 -2.57 -3.23
CA PHE A 28 7.73 -1.89 -1.94
C PHE A 28 6.81 -2.44 -0.84
N TRP A 29 5.53 -2.64 -1.17
CA TRP A 29 4.52 -3.10 -0.23
C TRP A 29 4.60 -4.60 0.12
N LYS A 30 5.47 -5.37 -0.52
CA LYS A 30 5.57 -6.83 -0.33
C LYS A 30 5.58 -7.27 1.14
N ASN A 31 6.38 -6.59 1.96
CA ASN A 31 6.55 -6.92 3.37
C ASN A 31 5.38 -6.45 4.25
N PHE A 32 4.48 -5.64 3.71
CA PHE A 32 3.34 -5.04 4.39
C PHE A 32 2.00 -5.62 3.94
N ILE A 33 2.03 -6.52 2.94
CA ILE A 33 0.84 -7.22 2.44
C ILE A 33 0.67 -8.52 3.20
N THR A 34 -0.50 -8.73 3.78
CA THR A 34 -0.89 -9.98 4.42
C THR A 34 -2.10 -10.57 3.71
N LYS A 35 -2.10 -11.88 3.49
CA LYS A 35 -3.29 -12.60 3.06
C LYS A 35 -4.17 -12.82 4.28
N GLU A 36 -5.43 -12.45 4.17
CA GLU A 36 -6.40 -12.78 5.20
C GLU A 36 -6.78 -14.25 5.07
N GLU A 37 -6.55 -15.03 6.14
CA GLU A 37 -7.13 -16.35 6.30
C GLU A 37 -8.43 -16.17 7.09
N PRO A 38 -9.61 -16.52 6.52
CA PRO A 38 -10.90 -16.21 7.13
C PRO A 38 -11.14 -16.88 8.50
N GLU A 39 -10.35 -17.87 8.87
CA GLU A 39 -10.54 -18.64 10.11
C GLU A 39 -9.74 -18.14 11.32
N LYS A 40 -8.83 -17.19 11.15
CA LYS A 40 -7.99 -16.70 12.24
C LYS A 40 -8.20 -15.20 12.49
N MET A 41 -9.26 -14.89 13.22
CA MET A 41 -9.42 -13.60 13.90
C MET A 41 -8.46 -13.47 15.10
N ASP A 42 -7.36 -14.22 15.11
CA ASP A 42 -6.47 -14.29 16.25
C ASP A 42 -5.62 -13.01 16.35
N LYS A 43 -5.55 -12.48 17.56
CA LYS A 43 -4.90 -11.19 17.88
C LYS A 43 -3.39 -11.17 17.63
N ASP A 44 -2.77 -12.33 17.41
CA ASP A 44 -1.31 -12.49 17.36
C ASP A 44 -0.73 -12.78 15.98
N THR A 45 -1.56 -13.01 14.95
CA THR A 45 -1.04 -13.17 13.60
C THR A 45 -0.75 -11.79 13.03
N GLY A 46 0.49 -11.51 12.68
CA GLY A 46 0.98 -10.21 12.21
C GLY A 46 0.10 -9.62 11.10
N ALA A 47 -0.85 -8.77 11.50
CA ALA A 47 -1.73 -8.10 10.57
C ALA A 47 -0.90 -7.14 9.71
N GLY A 48 -0.93 -7.31 8.39
CA GLY A 48 -0.27 -6.39 7.45
C GLY A 48 -1.00 -5.05 7.36
N VAL A 49 -0.33 -4.09 6.78
CA VAL A 49 -0.93 -2.78 6.45
C VAL A 49 -2.00 -2.94 5.38
N ILE A 50 -1.73 -3.80 4.39
CA ILE A 50 -2.59 -4.07 3.25
C ILE A 50 -3.07 -5.51 3.32
N VAL A 51 -4.37 -5.70 3.23
CA VAL A 51 -5.00 -7.03 3.18
C VAL A 51 -5.19 -7.42 1.73
N ARG A 52 -4.61 -8.55 1.32
CA ARG A 52 -4.85 -9.13 0.00
C ARG A 52 -6.02 -10.08 0.06
N LYS A 53 -7.02 -9.86 -0.80
CA LYS A 53 -8.18 -10.70 -1.00
C LYS A 53 -8.13 -11.38 -2.36
N ASP A 54 -8.24 -12.70 -2.36
CA ASP A 54 -8.20 -13.55 -3.55
C ASP A 54 -9.59 -14.19 -3.87
N ASP A 55 -10.66 -13.72 -3.25
CA ASP A 55 -12.00 -14.34 -3.30
C ASP A 55 -12.55 -14.41 -4.73
N LEU A 56 -12.39 -13.33 -5.51
CA LEU A 56 -12.85 -13.28 -6.90
C LEU A 56 -12.08 -14.19 -7.89
N LYS A 57 -11.02 -14.85 -7.45
CA LYS A 57 -10.36 -15.87 -8.28
C LYS A 57 -11.19 -17.12 -8.46
N LYS A 58 -12.09 -17.40 -7.52
CA LYS A 58 -12.94 -18.59 -7.48
C LYS A 58 -14.39 -18.30 -7.88
N GLU A 59 -14.81 -17.06 -7.70
CA GLU A 59 -16.17 -16.60 -7.92
C GLU A 59 -16.22 -15.53 -9.01
N LYS A 60 -17.36 -15.42 -9.71
CA LYS A 60 -17.61 -14.36 -10.69
C LYS A 60 -18.15 -13.14 -9.99
N GLY A 61 -17.59 -11.99 -10.25
CA GLY A 61 -18.00 -10.71 -9.70
C GLY A 61 -16.95 -9.63 -10.01
N ASP A 62 -17.32 -8.39 -9.82
CA ASP A 62 -16.50 -7.21 -10.02
C ASP A 62 -16.19 -6.47 -8.71
N THR A 63 -16.82 -6.90 -7.61
CA THR A 63 -16.74 -6.20 -6.33
C THR A 63 -16.56 -7.18 -5.18
N ILE A 64 -15.63 -6.88 -4.28
CA ILE A 64 -15.41 -7.59 -3.02
C ILE A 64 -15.97 -6.71 -1.90
N THR A 65 -16.96 -7.19 -1.15
CA THR A 65 -17.52 -6.46 -0.01
C THR A 65 -17.02 -7.04 1.30
N MET A 66 -16.56 -6.16 2.19
CA MET A 66 -16.13 -6.49 3.55
C MET A 66 -16.98 -5.74 4.54
N GLN A 67 -17.04 -6.23 5.77
CA GLN A 67 -17.83 -5.64 6.84
C GLN A 67 -16.98 -5.39 8.07
N LEU A 68 -17.16 -4.25 8.69
CA LEU A 68 -16.62 -3.94 10.01
C LEU A 68 -17.75 -3.98 11.03
N VAL A 69 -17.55 -4.78 12.08
CA VAL A 69 -18.47 -4.81 13.22
C VAL A 69 -18.06 -3.71 14.18
N ALA A 70 -18.99 -2.80 14.48
CA ALA A 70 -18.76 -1.75 15.45
C ALA A 70 -18.60 -2.32 16.86
N LYS A 71 -17.74 -1.70 17.65
CA LYS A 71 -17.61 -2.04 19.06
C LYS A 71 -18.88 -1.56 19.82
N LEU A 72 -19.38 -2.40 20.71
CA LEU A 72 -20.44 -1.99 21.64
C LEU A 72 -19.93 -0.89 22.58
N SER A 73 -20.76 0.12 22.82
CA SER A 73 -20.45 1.32 23.62
C SER A 73 -21.16 1.36 24.97
N GLY A 74 -22.20 0.56 25.15
CA GLY A 74 -22.99 0.49 26.36
C GLY A 74 -22.21 0.03 27.57
N GLU A 75 -22.51 0.57 28.73
CA GLU A 75 -21.89 0.18 30.01
C GLU A 75 -22.37 -1.19 30.54
N GLY A 76 -23.42 -1.77 29.89
CA GLY A 76 -24.07 -2.98 30.38
C GLY A 76 -24.87 -2.77 31.68
N LYS A 77 -25.40 -3.85 32.25
CA LYS A 77 -26.12 -3.83 33.53
C LYS A 77 -25.35 -4.62 34.56
N THR A 78 -25.40 -4.14 35.82
CA THR A 78 -24.75 -4.79 36.97
C THR A 78 -25.79 -5.33 37.93
N GLY A 79 -25.48 -6.44 38.61
CA GLY A 79 -26.35 -7.08 39.58
C GLY A 79 -27.55 -7.78 38.93
N ASP A 80 -28.66 -7.92 39.67
CA ASP A 80 -29.88 -8.61 39.23
C ASP A 80 -30.81 -7.72 38.36
N ASN A 81 -30.26 -6.65 37.75
CA ASN A 81 -31.03 -5.79 36.87
C ASN A 81 -31.35 -6.48 35.53
N THR A 82 -32.57 -6.35 35.07
CA THR A 82 -33.06 -6.93 33.81
C THR A 82 -32.31 -6.32 32.62
N LEU A 83 -31.83 -7.17 31.71
CA LEU A 83 -31.20 -6.79 30.43
C LEU A 83 -32.27 -6.58 29.35
N GLU A 84 -33.43 -7.18 29.47
CA GLU A 84 -34.53 -7.07 28.50
C GLU A 84 -34.95 -5.63 28.33
N GLY A 85 -34.90 -5.12 27.08
CA GLY A 85 -35.20 -3.74 26.74
C GLY A 85 -33.99 -2.75 26.89
N TYR A 86 -32.79 -3.27 27.20
CA TYR A 86 -31.55 -2.48 27.28
C TYR A 86 -30.42 -3.05 26.40
N GLU A 87 -30.79 -3.90 25.45
CA GLU A 87 -29.86 -4.47 24.48
C GLU A 87 -29.34 -3.38 23.56
N GLU A 88 -28.04 -3.40 23.29
CA GLU A 88 -27.40 -2.53 22.32
C GLU A 88 -27.45 -3.18 20.95
N GLU A 89 -27.80 -2.41 19.92
CA GLU A 89 -27.83 -2.87 18.54
C GLU A 89 -26.40 -2.99 17.98
N MET A 90 -26.11 -4.09 17.29
CA MET A 90 -24.83 -4.27 16.59
C MET A 90 -24.85 -3.54 15.26
N ASN A 91 -23.95 -2.58 15.09
CA ASN A 91 -23.81 -1.84 13.85
C ASN A 91 -22.73 -2.50 12.95
N PHE A 92 -23.07 -2.64 11.66
CA PHE A 92 -22.19 -3.19 10.62
C PHE A 92 -21.97 -2.12 9.56
N TRP A 93 -20.71 -1.85 9.26
CA TRP A 93 -20.36 -0.93 8.18
C TRP A 93 -19.74 -1.69 7.02
N PRO A 94 -20.39 -1.68 5.83
CA PRO A 94 -19.83 -2.31 4.64
C PRO A 94 -18.77 -1.43 4.01
N PHE A 95 -17.79 -2.10 3.40
CA PHE A 95 -16.76 -1.50 2.56
C PHE A 95 -16.57 -2.37 1.33
N SER A 96 -16.49 -1.77 0.14
CA SER A 96 -16.43 -2.50 -1.12
C SER A 96 -15.20 -2.08 -1.92
N VAL A 97 -14.53 -3.06 -2.52
CA VAL A 97 -13.42 -2.87 -3.45
C VAL A 97 -13.84 -3.36 -4.82
N THR A 98 -13.81 -2.46 -5.81
CA THR A 98 -14.10 -2.80 -7.20
C THR A 98 -12.82 -3.16 -7.93
N VAL A 99 -12.86 -4.25 -8.70
CA VAL A 99 -11.72 -4.69 -9.51
C VAL A 99 -11.87 -4.23 -10.95
N ASP A 100 -10.75 -3.88 -11.58
CA ASP A 100 -10.68 -3.47 -12.97
C ASP A 100 -9.52 -4.18 -13.69
N GLN A 101 -9.61 -4.28 -15.01
CA GLN A 101 -8.60 -4.93 -15.82
C GLN A 101 -7.50 -3.93 -16.22
N ILE A 102 -6.27 -4.26 -15.86
CA ILE A 102 -5.07 -3.52 -16.25
C ILE A 102 -4.30 -4.34 -17.27
N ARG A 103 -4.00 -3.77 -18.44
CA ARG A 103 -3.28 -4.44 -19.53
C ARG A 103 -2.24 -3.51 -20.14
N HIS A 104 -1.09 -4.08 -20.51
CA HIS A 104 -0.09 -3.38 -21.29
C HIS A 104 0.59 -4.33 -22.26
N ALA A 105 1.02 -3.81 -23.41
CA ALA A 105 1.63 -4.62 -24.46
C ALA A 105 2.80 -3.91 -25.13
N VAL A 106 3.75 -4.71 -25.60
CA VAL A 106 4.88 -4.30 -26.43
C VAL A 106 4.83 -5.09 -27.73
N ARG A 107 5.00 -4.44 -28.87
CA ARG A 107 5.04 -5.07 -30.18
C ARG A 107 6.38 -4.80 -30.84
N ILE A 108 7.01 -5.87 -31.34
CA ILE A 108 8.23 -5.79 -32.15
C ILE A 108 7.81 -5.59 -33.62
N LYS A 109 8.45 -4.65 -34.31
CA LYS A 109 8.06 -4.23 -35.65
C LYS A 109 8.18 -5.34 -36.68
N GLY A 110 9.18 -6.23 -36.57
CA GLY A 110 9.37 -7.32 -37.51
C GLY A 110 10.71 -8.03 -37.37
N ARG A 111 10.89 -9.13 -38.09
CA ARG A 111 12.10 -9.96 -38.07
C ARG A 111 13.39 -9.22 -38.44
N MET A 112 13.29 -8.22 -39.33
CA MET A 112 14.44 -7.41 -39.68
C MET A 112 14.98 -6.60 -38.51
N GLU A 113 14.10 -6.10 -37.61
CA GLU A 113 14.51 -5.39 -36.40
C GLU A 113 15.11 -6.35 -35.38
N GLU A 114 14.59 -7.57 -35.25
CA GLU A 114 15.20 -8.60 -34.39
C GLU A 114 16.60 -8.99 -34.91
N GLN A 115 16.80 -9.07 -36.22
CA GLN A 115 18.09 -9.38 -36.82
C GLN A 115 19.14 -8.27 -36.61
N LYS A 116 18.70 -7.01 -36.56
CA LYS A 116 19.56 -5.85 -36.31
C LYS A 116 19.88 -5.66 -34.83
N ALA A 117 19.04 -6.16 -33.94
CA ALA A 117 19.23 -6.01 -32.51
C ALA A 117 20.40 -6.86 -32.01
N ALA A 118 21.31 -6.23 -31.29
CA ALA A 118 22.44 -6.91 -30.64
C ALA A 118 22.05 -7.69 -29.36
N PHE A 119 20.76 -7.61 -28.96
CA PHE A 119 20.23 -8.20 -27.75
C PHE A 119 18.90 -8.92 -28.02
N ASN A 120 18.49 -9.78 -27.08
CA ASN A 120 17.22 -10.50 -27.17
C ASN A 120 16.05 -9.56 -26.86
N MET A 121 15.33 -9.13 -27.91
CA MET A 121 14.19 -8.19 -27.79
C MET A 121 13.04 -8.76 -26.95
N ARG A 122 12.82 -10.09 -26.99
CA ARG A 122 11.80 -10.75 -26.16
C ARG A 122 12.14 -10.67 -24.66
N ALA A 123 13.40 -10.90 -24.30
CA ALA A 123 13.84 -10.75 -22.91
C ALA A 123 13.74 -9.31 -22.42
N ALA A 124 14.08 -8.34 -23.29
CA ALA A 124 13.92 -6.92 -22.99
C ALA A 124 12.46 -6.51 -22.81
N ALA A 125 11.56 -6.99 -23.67
CA ALA A 125 10.12 -6.78 -23.57
C ALA A 125 9.54 -7.37 -22.27
N LYS A 126 9.97 -8.58 -21.90
CA LYS A 126 9.57 -9.22 -20.64
C LYS A 126 10.00 -8.37 -19.43
N MET A 127 11.25 -7.89 -19.43
CA MET A 127 11.77 -7.05 -18.35
C MET A 127 11.02 -5.72 -18.24
N ALA A 128 10.77 -5.05 -19.36
CA ALA A 128 10.03 -3.80 -19.41
C ALA A 128 8.58 -3.95 -18.90
N LEU A 129 7.88 -4.99 -19.31
CA LEU A 129 6.52 -5.29 -18.87
C LEU A 129 6.47 -5.69 -17.39
N LYS A 130 7.49 -6.42 -16.89
CA LYS A 130 7.64 -6.72 -15.48
C LYS A 130 7.75 -5.43 -14.66
N THR A 131 8.69 -4.55 -15.00
CA THR A 131 8.92 -3.28 -14.30
C THR A 131 7.65 -2.42 -14.32
N TRP A 132 7.00 -2.31 -15.49
CA TRP A 132 5.74 -1.58 -15.62
C TRP A 132 4.65 -2.12 -14.68
N LEU A 133 4.49 -3.45 -14.58
CA LEU A 133 3.47 -4.06 -13.72
C LEU A 133 3.73 -3.74 -12.24
N VAL A 134 4.98 -3.88 -11.80
CA VAL A 134 5.40 -3.57 -10.43
C VAL A 134 5.10 -2.11 -10.10
N GLU A 135 5.57 -1.19 -10.93
CA GLU A 135 5.34 0.24 -10.74
C GLU A 135 3.84 0.60 -10.74
N LYS A 136 3.06 -0.06 -11.61
CA LYS A 136 1.63 0.19 -11.70
C LYS A 136 0.88 -0.27 -10.46
N VAL A 137 1.24 -1.44 -9.90
CA VAL A 137 0.64 -1.97 -8.66
C VAL A 137 1.00 -1.07 -7.48
N ASP A 138 2.29 -0.77 -7.28
CA ASP A 138 2.72 0.11 -6.19
C ASP A 138 2.09 1.50 -6.29
N LYS A 139 2.09 2.10 -7.47
CA LYS A 139 1.47 3.40 -7.69
C LYS A 139 -0.04 3.38 -7.42
N SER A 140 -0.72 2.29 -7.76
CA SER A 140 -2.15 2.13 -7.44
C SER A 140 -2.39 2.10 -5.93
N ILE A 141 -1.53 1.42 -5.17
CA ILE A 141 -1.60 1.36 -3.71
C ILE A 141 -1.34 2.76 -3.10
N PHE A 142 -0.29 3.46 -3.54
CA PHE A 142 -0.01 4.82 -3.07
C PHE A 142 -1.15 5.79 -3.41
N THR A 143 -1.68 5.71 -4.62
CA THR A 143 -2.81 6.55 -5.03
C THR A 143 -4.05 6.30 -4.18
N ALA A 144 -4.37 5.04 -3.90
CA ALA A 144 -5.51 4.69 -3.06
C ALA A 144 -5.32 5.19 -1.61
N LEU A 145 -4.15 4.95 -1.00
CA LEU A 145 -3.88 5.34 0.38
C LEU A 145 -3.78 6.86 0.58
N CYS A 146 -3.24 7.59 -0.41
CA CYS A 146 -3.13 9.05 -0.37
C CYS A 146 -4.42 9.77 -0.79
N SER A 147 -5.41 9.07 -1.34
CA SER A 147 -6.64 9.68 -1.85
C SER A 147 -7.47 10.27 -0.73
N SER A 148 -8.04 11.45 -0.96
CA SER A 148 -9.10 12.09 -0.18
C SER A 148 -9.16 11.70 1.31
N PRO A 149 -8.21 12.15 2.16
CA PRO A 149 -8.22 11.78 3.56
C PRO A 149 -9.47 12.34 4.26
N SER A 150 -10.08 11.54 5.12
CA SER A 150 -11.24 11.96 5.93
C SER A 150 -10.84 13.11 6.86
N THR A 151 -11.74 14.06 7.09
CA THR A 151 -11.46 15.29 7.88
C THR A 151 -10.87 14.99 9.26
N ASN A 152 -11.38 13.96 9.94
CA ASN A 152 -10.89 13.56 11.25
C ASN A 152 -9.56 12.79 11.20
N ARG A 153 -9.13 12.36 10.01
CA ARG A 153 -7.92 11.56 9.76
C ARG A 153 -6.81 12.37 9.07
N VAL A 154 -6.80 13.67 9.29
CA VAL A 154 -5.75 14.59 8.83
C VAL A 154 -5.04 15.19 10.03
N LEU A 155 -3.71 15.20 9.99
CA LEU A 155 -2.86 15.95 10.90
C LEU A 155 -2.05 16.96 10.10
N LEU A 156 -2.24 18.21 10.39
CA LEU A 156 -1.54 19.32 9.73
C LEU A 156 -0.33 19.75 10.56
N ALA A 157 0.79 20.04 9.90
CA ALA A 157 1.92 20.73 10.50
C ALA A 157 1.69 22.25 10.62
N ALA A 158 0.76 22.79 9.82
CA ALA A 158 0.28 24.17 9.85
C ALA A 158 -1.19 24.23 10.31
N ASP A 159 -1.77 25.42 10.42
CA ASP A 159 -3.17 25.59 10.84
C ASP A 159 -4.18 25.10 9.78
N SER A 160 -3.81 25.16 8.50
CA SER A 160 -4.60 24.65 7.38
C SER A 160 -3.70 24.23 6.23
N ILE A 161 -4.27 23.52 5.22
CA ILE A 161 -3.53 23.13 4.01
C ILE A 161 -3.03 24.40 3.28
N GLY A 162 -3.88 25.39 3.08
CA GLY A 162 -3.52 26.67 2.44
C GLY A 162 -2.55 27.55 3.26
N ALA A 163 -2.34 27.27 4.54
CA ALA A 163 -1.33 27.92 5.39
C ALA A 163 0.01 27.18 5.41
N THR A 164 0.10 26.01 4.76
CA THR A 164 1.32 25.21 4.68
C THR A 164 2.41 25.97 3.93
N THR A 165 3.58 26.09 4.53
CA THR A 165 4.77 26.72 3.93
C THR A 165 5.92 25.72 3.95
N SER A 166 7.03 26.04 3.30
CA SER A 166 8.27 25.27 3.37
C SER A 166 8.80 25.08 4.80
N ASN A 167 8.39 25.96 5.75
CA ASN A 167 8.75 25.88 7.16
C ASN A 167 7.83 24.93 7.97
N SER A 168 6.72 24.48 7.40
CA SER A 168 5.82 23.50 8.02
C SER A 168 6.40 22.08 7.93
N LYS A 169 7.60 21.90 8.48
CA LYS A 169 8.45 20.70 8.35
C LYS A 169 7.91 19.51 9.13
N LEU A 170 8.23 18.31 8.68
CA LEU A 170 8.04 17.11 9.47
C LEU A 170 9.06 17.08 10.62
N THR A 171 8.56 16.95 11.86
CA THR A 171 9.39 16.92 13.08
C THR A 171 9.04 15.73 13.96
N ALA A 172 9.92 15.37 14.90
CA ALA A 172 9.67 14.35 15.92
C ALA A 172 8.37 14.61 16.72
N ALA A 173 8.08 15.88 16.99
CA ALA A 173 6.86 16.29 17.70
C ALA A 173 5.58 15.96 16.91
N ILE A 174 5.60 16.12 15.59
CA ILE A 174 4.46 15.78 14.70
C ILE A 174 4.25 14.28 14.66
N ILE A 175 5.31 13.47 14.60
CA ILE A 175 5.23 12.00 14.66
C ILE A 175 4.57 11.57 15.98
N GLY A 176 4.99 12.14 17.12
CA GLY A 176 4.36 11.87 18.41
C GLY A 176 2.88 12.31 18.47
N LYS A 177 2.51 13.42 17.81
CA LYS A 177 1.10 13.84 17.67
C LYS A 177 0.30 12.85 16.81
N ALA A 178 0.87 12.39 15.68
CA ALA A 178 0.24 11.41 14.79
C ALA A 178 -0.06 10.11 15.55
N LYS A 179 0.91 9.58 16.28
CA LYS A 179 0.75 8.40 17.12
C LYS A 179 -0.38 8.56 18.15
N ARG A 180 -0.38 9.66 18.90
CA ARG A 180 -1.45 9.93 19.88
C ARG A 180 -2.82 10.04 19.22
N LYS A 181 -2.91 10.72 18.07
CA LYS A 181 -4.16 10.84 17.32
C LYS A 181 -4.65 9.47 16.83
N ALA A 182 -3.77 8.60 16.36
CA ALA A 182 -4.10 7.23 15.95
C ALA A 182 -4.58 6.37 17.13
N MET A 183 -3.96 6.51 18.30
CA MET A 183 -4.35 5.77 19.51
C MET A 183 -5.69 6.22 20.11
N LEU A 184 -6.04 7.50 19.97
CA LEU A 184 -7.27 8.09 20.52
C LEU A 184 -8.40 8.13 19.50
N ALA A 185 -8.16 7.74 18.27
CA ALA A 185 -9.15 7.71 17.21
C ALA A 185 -10.30 6.71 17.51
N SER A 186 -11.48 6.98 16.97
CA SER A 186 -12.61 6.05 16.99
C SER A 186 -13.08 5.81 15.53
N PRO A 187 -12.99 4.57 15.00
CA PRO A 187 -12.32 3.40 15.59
C PRO A 187 -10.82 3.61 15.78
N LYS A 188 -10.28 2.94 16.81
CA LYS A 188 -8.86 3.03 17.17
C LYS A 188 -7.99 2.33 16.11
N PHE A 189 -6.85 2.94 15.74
CA PHE A 189 -5.91 2.31 14.84
C PHE A 189 -5.27 1.07 15.49
N ARG A 190 -5.35 -0.05 14.81
CA ARG A 190 -4.70 -1.28 15.22
C ARG A 190 -3.22 -1.19 14.87
N PRO A 191 -2.28 -1.36 15.85
CA PRO A 191 -0.86 -1.37 15.54
C PRO A 191 -0.45 -2.66 14.80
N LEU A 192 0.65 -2.59 14.08
CA LEU A 192 1.36 -3.74 13.53
C LEU A 192 2.14 -4.43 14.65
N ILE A 193 2.08 -5.74 14.74
CA ILE A 193 2.86 -6.49 15.72
C ILE A 193 4.11 -7.04 15.04
N ILE A 194 5.27 -6.50 15.39
CA ILE A 194 6.57 -6.93 14.87
C ILE A 194 7.39 -7.48 16.04
N LYS A 195 7.73 -8.77 16.00
CA LYS A 195 8.46 -9.47 17.10
C LYS A 195 7.81 -9.24 18.49
N GLY A 196 6.48 -9.31 18.55
CA GLY A 196 5.70 -9.14 19.80
C GLY A 196 5.59 -7.69 20.30
N LYS A 197 6.07 -6.69 19.58
CA LYS A 197 5.97 -5.27 19.95
C LYS A 197 5.04 -4.54 18.98
N PRO A 198 4.20 -3.60 19.48
CA PRO A 198 3.32 -2.81 18.63
C PRO A 198 4.09 -1.66 17.96
N TYR A 199 3.92 -1.55 16.64
CA TYR A 199 4.48 -0.47 15.81
C TYR A 199 3.41 0.11 14.90
N TYR A 200 3.65 1.33 14.42
CA TYR A 200 2.93 1.93 13.32
C TYR A 200 3.89 2.15 12.16
N LEU A 201 3.36 2.16 10.95
CA LEU A 201 4.13 2.44 9.74
C LEU A 201 3.91 3.89 9.32
N MET A 202 4.98 4.60 8.99
CA MET A 202 4.91 5.88 8.34
C MET A 202 5.67 5.82 7.02
N VAL A 203 5.06 6.30 5.94
CA VAL A 203 5.73 6.47 4.65
C VAL A 203 5.76 7.95 4.33
N ALA A 204 6.97 8.50 4.26
CA ALA A 204 7.19 9.93 4.08
C ALA A 204 7.79 10.22 2.68
N HIS A 205 7.45 11.39 2.14
CA HIS A 205 8.06 11.89 0.92
C HIS A 205 9.54 12.24 1.18
N PRO A 206 10.46 12.11 0.19
CA PRO A 206 11.89 12.43 0.35
C PRO A 206 12.18 13.81 0.95
N TYR A 207 11.44 14.84 0.57
CA TYR A 207 11.60 16.18 1.17
C TYR A 207 11.22 16.21 2.65
N ALA A 208 10.16 15.52 3.06
CA ALA A 208 9.77 15.42 4.47
C ALA A 208 10.82 14.64 5.28
N MET A 209 11.39 13.58 4.67
CA MET A 209 12.46 12.79 5.31
C MET A 209 13.75 13.60 5.48
N ARG A 210 14.12 14.41 4.48
CA ARG A 210 15.24 15.36 4.60
C ARG A 210 15.04 16.31 5.80
N ASP A 211 13.84 16.88 5.90
CA ASP A 211 13.52 17.82 6.99
C ASP A 211 13.53 17.11 8.36
N LEU A 212 13.05 15.87 8.43
CA LEU A 212 13.11 15.06 9.65
C LEU A 212 14.56 14.74 10.07
N LYS A 213 15.45 14.46 9.11
CA LYS A 213 16.88 14.23 9.37
C LYS A 213 17.61 15.48 9.88
N THR A 214 17.04 16.67 9.69
CA THR A 214 17.58 17.92 10.25
C THR A 214 17.03 18.26 11.64
N ASP A 215 16.03 17.53 12.15
CA ASP A 215 15.50 17.72 13.50
C ASP A 215 16.51 17.25 14.55
N ASP A 216 16.89 18.12 15.50
CA ASP A 216 17.88 17.83 16.54
C ASP A 216 17.50 16.61 17.38
N THR A 217 16.21 16.43 17.69
CA THR A 217 15.72 15.29 18.47
C THR A 217 15.98 13.96 17.76
N ILE A 218 15.75 13.91 16.47
CA ILE A 218 16.00 12.72 15.65
C ILE A 218 17.50 12.50 15.47
N ASN A 219 18.28 13.56 15.23
CA ASN A 219 19.73 13.47 15.10
C ASN A 219 20.39 12.90 16.37
N TYR A 220 19.97 13.35 17.55
CA TYR A 220 20.46 12.76 18.80
C TYR A 220 20.07 11.30 18.95
N ALA A 221 18.81 10.95 18.64
CA ALA A 221 18.35 9.57 18.71
C ALA A 221 19.10 8.65 17.72
N LEU A 222 19.40 9.12 16.51
CA LEU A 222 20.18 8.38 15.51
C LEU A 222 21.62 8.18 15.95
N ARG A 223 22.27 9.20 16.53
CA ARG A 223 23.65 9.11 17.05
C ARG A 223 23.74 8.11 18.19
N ASP A 224 22.82 8.15 19.14
CA ASP A 224 22.75 7.21 20.26
C ASP A 224 22.41 5.78 19.81
N ALA A 225 21.67 5.62 18.72
CA ALA A 225 21.33 4.33 18.15
C ALA A 225 22.54 3.63 17.49
N TRP A 226 23.51 4.37 16.99
CA TRP A 226 24.73 3.81 16.37
C TRP A 226 25.49 2.85 17.30
N TRP A 227 25.48 3.08 18.58
CA TRP A 227 26.15 2.25 19.59
C TRP A 227 25.41 0.93 19.91
N ARG A 228 24.20 0.71 19.40
CA ARG A 228 23.37 -0.46 19.70
C ARG A 228 23.61 -1.68 18.78
N GLY A 229 24.50 -1.57 17.81
CA GLY A 229 24.94 -2.68 16.94
C GLY A 229 23.96 -3.09 15.84
N ALA A 230 24.23 -4.26 15.23
CA ALA A 230 23.53 -4.76 14.03
C ALA A 230 22.05 -5.12 14.23
N ASP A 231 21.58 -5.29 15.45
CA ASP A 231 20.16 -5.55 15.78
C ASP A 231 19.30 -4.27 15.78
N ASN A 232 19.91 -3.13 15.42
CA ASN A 232 19.18 -1.88 15.31
C ASN A 232 18.20 -1.93 14.13
N PRO A 233 16.92 -1.61 14.30
CA PRO A 233 15.91 -1.58 13.23
C PRO A 233 16.30 -0.71 12.02
N ILE A 234 17.17 0.27 12.18
CA ILE A 234 17.69 1.11 11.10
C ILE A 234 18.41 0.28 10.03
N PHE A 235 19.07 -0.82 10.40
CA PHE A 235 19.74 -1.71 9.46
C PHE A 235 18.82 -2.75 8.81
N THR A 236 17.54 -2.82 9.18
CA THR A 236 16.57 -3.80 8.67
C THR A 236 15.64 -3.23 7.58
N GLY A 237 16.06 -2.16 6.89
CA GLY A 237 15.34 -1.57 5.76
C GLY A 237 14.43 -0.38 6.09
N ALA A 238 14.15 -0.11 7.38
CA ALA A 238 13.56 1.16 7.80
C ALA A 238 14.65 2.22 7.91
N GLU A 239 14.38 3.44 7.43
CA GLU A 239 15.36 4.52 7.56
C GLU A 239 15.45 5.05 8.99
N ILE A 240 14.31 5.19 9.66
CA ILE A 240 14.23 5.73 11.03
C ILE A 240 13.16 4.96 11.80
N VAL A 241 13.44 4.64 13.06
CA VAL A 241 12.43 4.15 14.02
C VAL A 241 12.42 5.08 15.21
N TYR A 242 11.31 5.76 15.41
CA TYR A 242 11.13 6.72 16.50
C TYR A 242 9.77 6.52 17.19
N ASP A 243 9.75 6.48 18.52
CA ASP A 243 8.55 6.32 19.36
C ASP A 243 7.60 5.19 18.94
N GLY A 244 8.14 4.05 18.46
CA GLY A 244 7.32 2.92 17.98
C GLY A 244 6.68 3.17 16.61
N VAL A 245 7.16 4.13 15.85
CA VAL A 245 6.81 4.39 14.46
C VAL A 245 8.00 4.03 13.58
N VAL A 246 7.77 3.17 12.61
CA VAL A 246 8.75 2.76 11.61
C VAL A 246 8.55 3.63 10.38
N ILE A 247 9.60 4.36 9.98
CA ILE A 247 9.51 5.38 8.94
C ILE A 247 10.31 4.92 7.72
N TYR A 248 9.64 4.94 6.56
CA TYR A 248 10.21 4.68 5.26
C TYR A 248 10.11 5.91 4.37
N GLU A 249 11.06 6.05 3.47
CA GLU A 249 11.06 7.06 2.43
C GLU A 249 10.54 6.47 1.12
N HIS A 250 9.60 7.19 0.45
CA HIS A 250 9.15 6.77 -0.88
C HIS A 250 8.72 7.97 -1.74
N PRO A 251 9.20 8.08 -3.01
CA PRO A 251 8.92 9.21 -3.87
C PRO A 251 7.48 9.30 -4.37
N TRP A 252 6.70 8.19 -4.31
CA TRP A 252 5.30 8.19 -4.78
C TRP A 252 4.27 8.65 -3.74
N VAL A 253 4.73 9.06 -2.56
CA VAL A 253 3.89 9.81 -1.62
C VAL A 253 3.43 11.09 -2.31
N THR A 254 2.13 11.39 -2.25
CA THR A 254 1.55 12.51 -3.01
C THR A 254 2.16 13.84 -2.58
N LYS A 255 2.64 14.60 -3.57
CA LYS A 255 3.07 15.98 -3.47
C LYS A 255 2.10 16.85 -4.27
N THR A 256 1.56 17.90 -3.66
CA THR A 256 0.73 18.92 -4.32
C THR A 256 1.32 20.31 -4.11
N THR A 257 0.74 21.30 -4.74
CA THR A 257 1.14 22.72 -4.60
C THR A 257 0.00 23.56 -4.01
N GLU A 258 -0.74 22.98 -3.06
CA GLU A 258 -1.91 23.62 -2.43
C GLU A 258 -1.54 24.52 -1.23
N GLY A 259 -0.27 24.57 -0.87
CA GLY A 259 0.23 25.42 0.20
C GLY A 259 0.20 26.92 -0.12
N ASN A 260 0.56 27.72 0.88
CA ASN A 260 0.64 29.17 0.74
C ASN A 260 1.60 29.57 -0.37
N SER A 261 1.15 30.44 -1.27
CA SER A 261 1.91 30.88 -2.46
C SER A 261 2.41 29.69 -3.32
N SER A 262 1.58 28.66 -3.49
CA SER A 262 1.91 27.42 -4.21
C SER A 262 3.08 26.65 -3.60
N ALA A 263 3.26 26.73 -2.27
CA ALA A 263 4.24 25.92 -1.57
C ALA A 263 3.91 24.43 -1.66
N ASN A 264 4.94 23.61 -1.77
CA ASN A 264 4.77 22.16 -1.80
C ASN A 264 4.12 21.65 -0.52
N THR A 265 3.08 20.87 -0.71
CA THR A 265 2.34 20.18 0.35
C THR A 265 2.52 18.68 0.17
N LEU A 266 3.01 18.01 1.21
CA LEU A 266 3.36 16.59 1.21
C LEU A 266 2.37 15.81 2.04
N TYR A 267 1.73 14.79 1.47
CA TYR A 267 0.73 13.94 2.11
C TYR A 267 1.37 12.66 2.67
N ASN A 268 2.19 12.79 3.72
CA ASN A 268 2.83 11.63 4.32
C ASN A 268 1.77 10.71 4.95
N LEU A 269 1.95 9.40 4.75
CA LEU A 269 1.04 8.37 5.22
C LEU A 269 1.46 7.87 6.60
N PHE A 270 0.54 7.85 7.55
CA PHE A 270 0.69 7.17 8.82
C PHE A 270 -0.33 6.05 8.90
N LEU A 271 0.14 4.81 8.98
CA LEU A 271 -0.64 3.62 8.72
C LEU A 271 -0.63 2.66 9.91
N GLY A 272 -1.80 2.14 10.22
CA GLY A 272 -1.98 1.00 11.09
C GLY A 272 -2.20 -0.30 10.30
N ALA A 273 -2.59 -1.35 10.99
CA ALA A 273 -2.99 -2.61 10.37
C ALA A 273 -4.34 -2.44 9.63
N HIS A 274 -4.47 -3.08 8.47
CA HIS A 274 -5.67 -3.08 7.64
C HIS A 274 -6.04 -1.67 7.10
N ALA A 275 -5.03 -0.88 6.75
CA ALA A 275 -5.23 0.46 6.18
C ALA A 275 -5.78 0.43 4.76
N GLY A 276 -5.48 -0.60 3.99
CA GLY A 276 -5.94 -0.78 2.62
C GLY A 276 -6.23 -2.22 2.26
N VAL A 277 -6.94 -2.41 1.17
CA VAL A 277 -7.30 -3.71 0.63
C VAL A 277 -6.89 -3.80 -0.82
N TRP A 278 -6.26 -4.91 -1.16
CA TRP A 278 -5.88 -5.26 -2.52
C TRP A 278 -6.65 -6.52 -2.95
N GLY A 279 -7.69 -6.31 -3.74
CA GLY A 279 -8.48 -7.36 -4.36
C GLY A 279 -7.82 -7.86 -5.64
N VAL A 280 -7.61 -9.17 -5.77
CA VAL A 280 -7.04 -9.81 -6.95
C VAL A 280 -8.03 -10.82 -7.48
N ALA A 281 -8.61 -10.52 -8.66
CA ALA A 281 -9.52 -11.44 -9.34
C ALA A 281 -8.78 -12.36 -10.32
N SER A 282 -7.72 -11.87 -10.97
CA SER A 282 -6.86 -12.67 -11.85
C SER A 282 -5.39 -12.35 -11.59
N GLU A 283 -4.58 -13.40 -11.47
CA GLU A 283 -3.13 -13.25 -11.48
C GLU A 283 -2.64 -12.71 -12.83
N PRO A 284 -1.44 -12.11 -12.89
CA PRO A 284 -0.86 -11.65 -14.12
C PRO A 284 -0.87 -12.74 -15.19
N ASN A 285 -1.47 -12.44 -16.34
CA ASN A 285 -1.51 -13.32 -17.49
C ASN A 285 -0.58 -12.76 -18.57
N TRP A 286 0.34 -13.61 -19.01
CA TRP A 286 1.24 -13.31 -20.12
C TRP A 286 0.66 -13.90 -21.39
N GLU A 287 0.50 -13.07 -22.43
CA GLU A 287 0.03 -13.49 -23.73
C GLU A 287 1.00 -13.03 -24.82
N GLU A 288 1.24 -13.92 -25.77
CA GLU A 288 2.02 -13.65 -26.96
C GLU A 288 1.15 -13.88 -28.17
N ASP A 289 1.22 -12.98 -29.14
CA ASP A 289 0.49 -13.10 -30.40
C ASP A 289 1.37 -12.70 -31.57
N ASP A 290 1.13 -13.35 -32.69
CA ASP A 290 1.85 -13.14 -33.92
C ASP A 290 1.00 -12.35 -34.90
N PHE A 291 1.56 -11.33 -35.49
CA PHE A 291 0.94 -10.44 -36.43
C PHE A 291 1.65 -10.53 -37.80
N ASP A 292 0.95 -10.13 -38.85
CA ASP A 292 1.52 -10.03 -40.21
C ASP A 292 2.26 -11.30 -40.63
N TYR A 293 1.52 -12.41 -40.74
CA TYR A 293 2.06 -13.72 -41.11
C TYR A 293 3.32 -14.12 -40.31
N LYS A 294 3.31 -13.86 -39.02
CA LYS A 294 4.43 -14.12 -38.09
C LYS A 294 5.70 -13.26 -38.35
N ASN A 295 5.56 -12.14 -39.01
CA ASN A 295 6.65 -11.20 -39.19
C ASN A 295 6.84 -10.27 -37.95
N SER A 296 5.78 -10.03 -37.19
CA SER A 296 5.78 -9.16 -36.01
C SER A 296 5.26 -9.92 -34.80
N HIS A 297 5.97 -9.86 -33.68
CA HIS A 297 5.60 -10.51 -32.42
C HIS A 297 5.13 -9.47 -31.41
N GLY A 298 3.99 -9.74 -30.76
CA GLY A 298 3.43 -8.94 -29.69
C GLY A 298 3.47 -9.68 -28.37
N PHE A 299 3.81 -8.96 -27.30
CA PHE A 299 3.83 -9.46 -25.93
C PHE A 299 2.94 -8.60 -25.07
N SER A 300 2.07 -9.21 -24.30
CA SER A 300 1.19 -8.50 -23.38
C SER A 300 1.21 -9.12 -22.00
N ILE A 301 1.00 -8.26 -21.00
CA ILE A 301 0.72 -8.65 -19.63
C ILE A 301 -0.57 -7.99 -19.19
N GLY A 302 -1.41 -8.75 -18.49
CA GLY A 302 -2.66 -8.23 -17.94
C GLY A 302 -2.96 -8.82 -16.57
N GLN A 303 -3.66 -8.07 -15.75
CA GLN A 303 -4.12 -8.49 -14.43
C GLN A 303 -5.47 -7.84 -14.14
N ILE A 304 -6.34 -8.54 -13.39
CA ILE A 304 -7.58 -7.96 -12.87
C ILE A 304 -7.40 -7.77 -11.38
N GLN A 305 -7.39 -6.52 -10.95
CA GLN A 305 -7.15 -6.13 -9.57
C GLN A 305 -7.87 -4.82 -9.21
N GLY A 306 -8.09 -4.62 -7.92
CA GLY A 306 -8.56 -3.35 -7.37
C GLY A 306 -7.83 -3.04 -6.07
N VAL A 307 -7.55 -1.78 -5.83
CA VAL A 307 -6.94 -1.31 -4.59
C VAL A 307 -7.75 -0.17 -4.05
N GLU A 308 -8.21 -0.29 -2.83
CA GLU A 308 -8.96 0.75 -2.14
C GLU A 308 -8.44 0.94 -0.71
N LYS A 309 -8.49 2.18 -0.25
CA LYS A 309 -8.26 2.52 1.15
C LYS A 309 -9.44 2.06 1.98
N ALA A 310 -9.20 1.44 3.13
CA ALA A 310 -10.29 0.99 4.00
C ALA A 310 -11.02 2.19 4.62
N VAL A 311 -12.29 2.39 4.24
CA VAL A 311 -13.16 3.45 4.73
C VAL A 311 -14.42 2.81 5.28
N PHE A 312 -14.76 3.12 6.54
CA PHE A 312 -15.96 2.64 7.20
C PHE A 312 -16.67 3.83 7.83
N ASN A 313 -17.96 3.97 7.59
CA ASN A 313 -18.77 5.08 8.09
C ASN A 313 -18.17 6.45 7.71
N ASP A 314 -17.75 6.60 6.45
CA ASP A 314 -17.13 7.80 5.88
C ASP A 314 -15.82 8.24 6.54
N GLU A 315 -15.20 7.37 7.36
CA GLU A 315 -13.90 7.63 7.97
C GLU A 315 -12.85 6.60 7.57
N ASP A 316 -11.62 7.06 7.36
CA ASP A 316 -10.47 6.22 7.10
C ASP A 316 -10.19 5.33 8.32
N HIS A 317 -10.13 4.02 8.11
CA HIS A 317 -10.06 3.06 9.21
C HIS A 317 -8.71 3.07 9.94
N ALA A 318 -7.63 2.95 9.20
CA ALA A 318 -6.28 2.86 9.78
C ALA A 318 -5.25 3.72 9.01
N THR A 319 -5.73 4.73 8.28
CA THR A 319 -4.91 5.68 7.53
C THR A 319 -5.06 7.07 8.13
N LEU A 320 -3.95 7.73 8.43
CA LEU A 320 -3.89 9.13 8.85
C LEU A 320 -2.97 9.87 7.88
N ALA A 321 -3.46 10.91 7.25
CA ALA A 321 -2.66 11.80 6.43
C ALA A 321 -1.93 12.82 7.31
N VAL A 322 -0.60 12.80 7.28
CA VAL A 322 0.25 13.79 7.94
C VAL A 322 0.72 14.79 6.89
N ILE A 323 0.10 15.96 6.88
CA ILE A 323 0.34 16.98 5.86
C ILE A 323 1.40 17.95 6.35
N THR A 324 2.48 18.03 5.59
CA THR A 324 3.65 18.89 5.89
C THR A 324 4.03 19.69 4.65
N GLY A 325 4.80 20.73 4.85
CA GLY A 325 5.44 21.44 3.75
C GLY A 325 6.80 20.82 3.41
N GLY A 326 7.33 21.18 2.26
CA GLY A 326 8.69 20.82 1.83
C GLY A 326 9.22 21.86 0.86
N ALA A 327 10.47 22.26 1.02
CA ALA A 327 11.16 23.08 0.04
C ALA A 327 11.68 22.19 -1.10
N ASP A 328 11.63 22.67 -2.33
CA ASP A 328 12.43 22.08 -3.42
C ASP A 328 13.91 22.35 -3.15
N ASP A 329 14.78 21.43 -3.56
CA ASP A 329 16.24 21.55 -3.40
C ASP A 329 16.81 22.52 -4.44
#